data_774e9102c848887a4f7f1fcd4c9f368b
#
_entry.id   774e9102c848887a4f7f1fcd4c9f368b
#
_cell.length_a   1.000
_cell.length_b   1.000
_cell.length_c   1.000
_cell.angle_alpha   90.00
_cell.angle_beta   90.00
_cell.angle_gamma   90.00
#
_symmetry.space_group_name_H-M   'P 1'
#
loop_
_entity.id
_entity.type
_entity.pdbx_description
1 polymer ?
#
loop_
_entity_poly.entity_id
_entity_poly.type
_entity_poly.pdbx_seq_one_letter_code
_entity_poly.pdbx_strand_id
1 'polypeptide(L)'
;IMLGLGTVGTFLIFRSLSGFLLRLTRGHKGYYKGLNMFVLRQWSGKVHTNCASNTVISILILLAIGVTACSVGLNDTITASVGNQTPYDLTVLNYGREGAYENADIPQLFRDAGLDTDACFAGVESVTVYYNDPELTGMPAAGYYAVVALSDYNRLMAGRGLPVLESVDKPLRTPNAIVNGPAADGVAVVPDDMISQLTPRRQMVNITYAGNVSKVDDLVRMTLDEAEDFTGGLDIMMNYKLDNYYDLIGAKILVLYMGLYLGLVFLLTAAAVLALQQLSQAADNAQRYELLSKLGAPRAMRRGALMRQVALAFLLPLALGTIHAFVGMKAANEVIQTMGRVDSVHSSLLTAGLLLVIYGGYFLATCLGAWRAVEEKGR
;
A
#
# COMPACT_ATOMS: atom_id res chain seq x y z
N ILE A 1 -3.67 -4.62 -20.37
CA ILE A 1 -5.02 -4.87 -20.95
C ILE A 1 -6.10 -4.16 -20.10
N MET A 2 -6.17 -4.34 -18.78
CA MET A 2 -7.22 -3.74 -17.92
C MET A 2 -7.26 -2.20 -17.95
N LEU A 3 -6.10 -1.52 -17.83
CA LEU A 3 -6.02 -0.06 -17.95
C LEU A 3 -6.47 0.45 -19.32
N GLY A 4 -6.12 -0.27 -20.40
CA GLY A 4 -6.54 0.08 -21.75
C GLY A 4 -8.05 -0.03 -21.95
N LEU A 5 -8.66 -1.13 -21.49
CA LEU A 5 -10.12 -1.32 -21.52
C LEU A 5 -10.84 -0.28 -20.66
N GLY A 6 -10.31 0.02 -19.48
CA GLY A 6 -10.85 1.09 -18.60
C GLY A 6 -10.80 2.45 -19.26
N THR A 7 -9.71 2.78 -19.94
CA THR A 7 -9.55 4.06 -20.68
C THR A 7 -10.56 4.16 -21.82
N VAL A 8 -10.68 3.13 -22.65
CA VAL A 8 -11.65 3.11 -23.75
C VAL A 8 -13.09 3.18 -23.23
N GLY A 9 -13.41 2.42 -22.17
CA GLY A 9 -14.72 2.45 -21.53
C GLY A 9 -15.06 3.84 -20.98
N THR A 10 -14.13 4.49 -20.29
CA THR A 10 -14.28 5.85 -19.77
C THR A 10 -14.53 6.86 -20.90
N PHE A 11 -13.78 6.76 -22.00
CA PHE A 11 -13.97 7.61 -23.16
C PHE A 11 -15.37 7.42 -23.79
N LEU A 12 -15.83 6.19 -23.95
CA LEU A 12 -17.16 5.88 -24.48
C LEU A 12 -18.27 6.40 -23.55
N ILE A 13 -18.09 6.32 -22.24
CA ILE A 13 -19.02 6.89 -21.25
C ILE A 13 -19.15 8.40 -21.46
N PHE A 14 -18.05 9.15 -21.51
CA PHE A 14 -18.11 10.60 -21.74
C PHE A 14 -18.74 10.97 -23.07
N ARG A 15 -18.47 10.19 -24.11
CA ARG A 15 -19.04 10.41 -25.45
C ARG A 15 -20.54 10.19 -25.48
N SER A 16 -21.06 9.19 -24.79
CA SER A 16 -22.49 8.85 -24.74
C SER A 16 -23.29 9.68 -23.72
N LEU A 17 -22.63 10.10 -22.64
CA LEU A 17 -23.26 10.75 -21.48
C LEU A 17 -23.97 12.06 -21.81
N SER A 18 -23.44 12.82 -22.78
CA SER A 18 -24.02 14.12 -23.20
C SER A 18 -25.45 13.97 -23.72
N GLY A 19 -25.72 12.98 -24.54
CA GLY A 19 -27.05 12.71 -25.09
C GLY A 19 -28.02 12.10 -24.07
N PHE A 20 -27.48 11.19 -23.24
CA PHE A 20 -28.26 10.48 -22.21
C PHE A 20 -28.79 11.44 -21.14
N LEU A 21 -27.92 12.29 -20.58
CA LEU A 21 -28.31 13.24 -19.53
C LEU A 21 -29.34 14.28 -20.01
N LEU A 22 -29.22 14.75 -21.25
CA LEU A 22 -30.22 15.65 -21.81
C LEU A 22 -31.60 14.96 -21.94
N ARG A 23 -31.65 13.71 -22.32
CA ARG A 23 -32.91 12.93 -22.38
C ARG A 23 -33.51 12.72 -20.99
N LEU A 24 -32.67 12.38 -20.02
CA LEU A 24 -33.12 12.10 -18.64
C LEU A 24 -33.66 13.36 -17.94
N THR A 25 -33.04 14.53 -18.18
CA THR A 25 -33.39 15.78 -17.49
C THR A 25 -34.58 16.50 -18.11
N ARG A 26 -34.88 16.34 -19.41
CA ARG A 26 -35.98 16.99 -20.10
C ARG A 26 -37.37 16.69 -19.51
N GLY A 27 -37.55 15.53 -18.90
CA GLY A 27 -38.81 15.14 -18.24
C GLY A 27 -39.02 15.73 -16.84
N HIS A 28 -38.01 16.36 -16.24
CA HIS A 28 -38.07 16.86 -14.87
C HIS A 28 -38.47 18.32 -14.76
N LYS A 29 -39.40 18.65 -13.85
CA LYS A 29 -39.85 20.04 -13.61
C LYS A 29 -38.69 21.00 -13.27
N GLY A 30 -37.58 20.50 -12.69
CA GLY A 30 -36.37 21.25 -12.38
C GLY A 30 -35.58 21.74 -13.60
N TYR A 31 -35.75 21.09 -14.77
CA TYR A 31 -35.06 21.47 -16.00
C TYR A 31 -35.42 22.88 -16.46
N TYR A 32 -36.69 23.25 -16.35
CA TYR A 32 -37.21 24.55 -16.78
C TYR A 32 -37.09 25.64 -15.71
N LYS A 33 -36.55 25.35 -14.53
CA LYS A 33 -36.46 26.29 -13.42
C LYS A 33 -35.21 27.19 -13.56
N GLY A 34 -35.39 28.53 -13.68
CA GLY A 34 -34.29 29.48 -13.79
C GLY A 34 -33.40 29.23 -15.01
N LEU A 35 -32.09 29.21 -14.82
CA LEU A 35 -31.09 28.98 -15.88
C LEU A 35 -30.64 27.49 -16.02
N ASN A 36 -31.33 26.54 -15.44
CA ASN A 36 -30.91 25.14 -15.47
C ASN A 36 -30.84 24.58 -16.90
N MET A 37 -31.81 24.90 -17.75
CA MET A 37 -31.80 24.51 -19.17
C MET A 37 -30.58 25.06 -19.89
N PHE A 38 -30.20 26.30 -19.65
CA PHE A 38 -29.03 26.93 -20.21
C PHE A 38 -27.74 26.24 -19.77
N VAL A 39 -27.58 25.98 -18.45
CA VAL A 39 -26.43 25.30 -17.88
C VAL A 39 -26.27 23.89 -18.46
N LEU A 40 -27.36 23.10 -18.48
CA LEU A 40 -27.29 21.70 -18.94
C LEU A 40 -27.02 21.60 -20.44
N ARG A 41 -27.56 22.47 -21.26
CA ARG A 41 -27.27 22.49 -22.71
C ARG A 41 -25.84 22.89 -23.01
N GLN A 42 -25.30 23.89 -22.34
CA GLN A 42 -23.91 24.29 -22.51
C GLN A 42 -22.96 23.20 -22.04
N TRP A 43 -23.22 22.66 -20.87
CA TRP A 43 -22.41 21.59 -20.30
C TRP A 43 -22.41 20.31 -21.17
N SER A 44 -23.58 19.88 -21.63
CA SER A 44 -23.71 18.70 -22.51
C SER A 44 -22.92 18.85 -23.81
N GLY A 45 -23.00 20.02 -24.48
CA GLY A 45 -22.20 20.28 -25.68
C GLY A 45 -20.70 20.24 -25.43
N LYS A 46 -20.25 20.76 -24.27
CA LYS A 46 -18.83 20.77 -23.90
C LYS A 46 -18.30 19.41 -23.45
N VAL A 47 -19.11 18.57 -22.77
CA VAL A 47 -18.72 17.20 -22.40
C VAL A 47 -18.41 16.38 -23.65
N HIS A 48 -19.20 16.48 -24.68
CA HIS A 48 -18.96 15.76 -25.95
C HIS A 48 -17.67 16.24 -26.63
N THR A 49 -17.42 17.54 -26.66
CA THR A 49 -16.23 18.13 -27.31
C THR A 49 -14.94 17.78 -26.51
N ASN A 50 -15.03 17.73 -25.18
CA ASN A 50 -13.89 17.51 -24.29
C ASN A 50 -13.82 16.08 -23.75
N CYS A 51 -14.45 15.09 -24.39
CA CYS A 51 -14.49 13.72 -23.90
C CYS A 51 -13.08 13.12 -23.68
N ALA A 52 -12.12 13.41 -24.57
CA ALA A 52 -10.74 12.97 -24.41
C ALA A 52 -10.06 13.57 -23.16
N SER A 53 -10.18 14.88 -22.97
CA SER A 53 -9.62 15.57 -21.81
C SER A 53 -10.25 15.08 -20.50
N ASN A 54 -11.57 14.94 -20.45
CA ASN A 54 -12.28 14.43 -19.28
C ASN A 54 -11.89 12.98 -18.96
N THR A 55 -11.61 12.17 -19.98
CA THR A 55 -11.10 10.79 -19.81
C THR A 55 -9.73 10.82 -19.15
N VAL A 56 -8.79 11.62 -19.68
CA VAL A 56 -7.45 11.77 -19.10
C VAL A 56 -7.53 12.23 -17.65
N ILE A 57 -8.36 13.24 -17.36
CA ILE A 57 -8.54 13.74 -15.98
C ILE A 57 -9.09 12.63 -15.05
N SER A 58 -10.08 11.86 -15.51
CA SER A 58 -10.62 10.74 -14.70
C SER A 58 -9.57 9.66 -14.41
N ILE A 59 -8.69 9.39 -15.39
CA ILE A 59 -7.59 8.44 -15.21
C ILE A 59 -6.54 8.99 -14.26
N LEU A 60 -6.20 10.28 -14.35
CA LEU A 60 -5.27 10.91 -13.41
C LEU A 60 -5.82 10.87 -11.97
N ILE A 61 -7.12 11.09 -11.80
CA ILE A 61 -7.79 10.95 -10.48
C ILE A 61 -7.77 9.50 -10.00
N LEU A 62 -8.07 8.54 -10.87
CA LEU A 62 -7.95 7.11 -10.57
C LEU A 62 -6.54 6.76 -10.09
N LEU A 63 -5.51 7.19 -10.82
CA LEU A 63 -4.11 6.94 -10.48
C LEU A 63 -3.73 7.64 -9.17
N ALA A 64 -4.17 8.89 -8.97
CA ALA A 64 -3.92 9.63 -7.73
C ALA A 64 -4.48 8.88 -6.51
N ILE A 65 -5.74 8.46 -6.57
CA ILE A 65 -6.40 7.73 -5.50
C ILE A 65 -5.74 6.35 -5.31
N GLY A 66 -5.56 5.60 -6.40
CA GLY A 66 -5.03 4.24 -6.37
C GLY A 66 -3.61 4.18 -5.81
N VAL A 67 -2.70 5.01 -6.34
CA VAL A 67 -1.29 5.02 -5.91
C VAL A 67 -1.17 5.49 -4.45
N THR A 68 -1.91 6.55 -4.05
CA THR A 68 -1.89 7.03 -2.65
C THR A 68 -2.43 5.98 -1.70
N ALA A 69 -3.59 5.40 -2.00
CA ALA A 69 -4.21 4.39 -1.13
C ALA A 69 -3.37 3.11 -1.04
N CYS A 70 -2.81 2.62 -2.16
CA CYS A 70 -1.91 1.47 -2.17
C CYS A 70 -0.64 1.72 -1.35
N SER A 71 -0.04 2.92 -1.43
CA SER A 71 1.18 3.24 -0.70
C SER A 71 0.95 3.29 0.81
N VAL A 72 -0.16 3.89 1.25
CA VAL A 72 -0.54 3.90 2.67
C VAL A 72 -0.89 2.49 3.14
N GLY A 73 -1.64 1.71 2.36
CA GLY A 73 -1.98 0.33 2.68
C GLY A 73 -0.75 -0.59 2.80
N LEU A 74 0.22 -0.47 1.88
CA LEU A 74 1.49 -1.19 1.96
C LEU A 74 2.32 -0.77 3.17
N ASN A 75 2.35 0.54 3.50
CA ASN A 75 3.00 1.03 4.70
C ASN A 75 2.43 0.38 5.97
N ASP A 76 1.11 0.26 6.07
CA ASP A 76 0.45 -0.36 7.23
C ASP A 76 0.72 -1.87 7.27
N THR A 77 0.72 -2.54 6.13
CA THR A 77 1.06 -3.97 6.00
C THR A 77 2.50 -4.24 6.43
N ILE A 78 3.48 -3.46 5.95
CA ILE A 78 4.89 -3.59 6.35
C ILE A 78 5.01 -3.34 7.85
N THR A 79 4.34 -2.33 8.40
CA THR A 79 4.36 -2.03 9.83
C THR A 79 3.86 -3.21 10.68
N ALA A 80 2.77 -3.84 10.26
CA ALA A 80 2.22 -5.01 10.95
C ALA A 80 3.13 -6.23 10.85
N SER A 81 3.89 -6.37 9.76
CA SER A 81 4.78 -7.51 9.53
C SER A 81 6.14 -7.39 10.22
N VAL A 82 6.59 -6.17 10.56
CA VAL A 82 7.91 -5.94 11.19
C VAL A 82 8.10 -6.79 12.44
N GLY A 83 7.14 -6.78 13.36
CA GLY A 83 7.22 -7.55 14.60
C GLY A 83 7.28 -9.08 14.41
N ASN A 84 6.74 -9.58 13.29
CA ASN A 84 6.79 -11.00 12.94
C ASN A 84 8.08 -11.37 12.19
N GLN A 85 8.67 -10.42 11.45
CA GLN A 85 9.91 -10.64 10.70
C GLN A 85 11.18 -10.35 11.51
N THR A 86 11.04 -9.75 12.68
CA THR A 86 12.15 -9.48 13.61
C THR A 86 11.79 -9.94 15.03
N PRO A 87 11.45 -11.23 15.23
CA PRO A 87 10.96 -11.75 16.51
C PRO A 87 12.01 -11.77 17.62
N TYR A 88 13.28 -11.88 17.28
CA TYR A 88 14.42 -11.97 18.20
C TYR A 88 15.44 -10.88 17.89
N ASP A 89 16.34 -10.60 18.82
CA ASP A 89 17.36 -9.55 18.61
C ASP A 89 18.47 -10.03 17.66
N LEU A 90 18.78 -11.34 17.71
CA LEU A 90 19.68 -12.01 16.76
C LEU A 90 19.15 -13.43 16.48
N THR A 91 19.12 -13.83 15.21
CA THR A 91 18.96 -15.23 14.80
C THR A 91 20.23 -15.70 14.12
N VAL A 92 20.83 -16.74 14.65
CA VAL A 92 21.99 -17.43 14.08
C VAL A 92 21.52 -18.69 13.38
N LEU A 93 21.83 -18.80 12.10
CA LEU A 93 21.54 -19.99 11.28
C LEU A 93 22.85 -20.71 11.03
N ASN A 94 23.00 -21.89 11.60
CA ASN A 94 24.17 -22.75 11.43
C ASN A 94 23.80 -23.88 10.45
N TYR A 95 24.44 -23.87 9.28
CA TYR A 95 24.27 -24.90 8.23
C TYR A 95 25.20 -26.10 8.38
N GLY A 96 26.03 -26.10 9.43
CA GLY A 96 26.99 -27.17 9.72
C GLY A 96 28.35 -26.94 9.05
N ARG A 97 29.05 -28.00 8.75
CA ARG A 97 30.39 -27.96 8.18
C ARG A 97 30.42 -28.69 6.84
N GLU A 98 31.02 -28.06 5.83
CA GLU A 98 31.16 -28.63 4.48
C GLU A 98 29.84 -29.18 3.88
N GLY A 99 28.72 -28.52 4.22
CA GLY A 99 27.38 -28.93 3.75
C GLY A 99 26.73 -30.07 4.53
N ALA A 100 27.38 -30.61 5.55
CA ALA A 100 26.81 -31.59 6.47
C ALA A 100 26.26 -30.91 7.71
N TYR A 101 25.01 -31.25 8.06
CA TYR A 101 24.37 -30.73 9.27
C TYR A 101 25.17 -31.10 10.52
N GLU A 102 25.53 -30.09 11.30
CA GLU A 102 26.24 -30.27 12.58
C GLU A 102 25.65 -29.27 13.60
N ASN A 103 25.23 -29.79 14.76
CA ASN A 103 24.84 -28.93 15.88
C ASN A 103 26.07 -28.37 16.58
N ALA A 104 26.02 -27.09 16.94
CA ALA A 104 27.08 -26.43 17.69
C ALA A 104 26.50 -25.68 18.89
N ASP A 105 27.31 -25.54 19.94
CA ASP A 105 27.02 -24.64 21.06
C ASP A 105 27.32 -23.19 20.62
N ILE A 106 26.36 -22.55 19.98
CA ILE A 106 26.51 -21.19 19.46
C ILE A 106 26.86 -20.18 20.58
N PRO A 107 26.23 -20.20 21.78
CA PRO A 107 26.69 -19.39 22.90
C PRO A 107 28.15 -19.59 23.27
N GLN A 108 28.67 -20.82 23.18
CA GLN A 108 30.09 -21.10 23.47
C GLN A 108 31.00 -20.41 22.42
N LEU A 109 30.63 -20.41 21.13
CA LEU A 109 31.40 -19.71 20.11
C LEU A 109 31.49 -18.19 20.41
N PHE A 110 30.43 -17.58 20.88
CA PHE A 110 30.48 -16.18 21.31
C PHE A 110 31.37 -15.95 22.51
N ARG A 111 31.36 -16.86 23.49
CA ARG A 111 32.29 -16.81 24.64
C ARG A 111 33.76 -16.97 24.22
N ASP A 112 34.03 -17.91 23.32
CA ASP A 112 35.36 -18.14 22.79
C ASP A 112 35.89 -16.96 22.00
N ALA A 113 35.00 -16.17 21.34
CA ALA A 113 35.31 -14.91 20.71
C ALA A 113 35.51 -13.74 21.71
N GLY A 114 35.27 -13.94 23.00
CA GLY A 114 35.47 -12.94 24.05
C GLY A 114 34.22 -12.20 24.51
N LEU A 115 33.02 -12.61 24.07
CA LEU A 115 31.75 -11.98 24.47
C LEU A 115 31.30 -12.54 25.82
N ASP A 116 30.96 -11.67 26.78
CA ASP A 116 30.26 -12.07 28.00
C ASP A 116 28.78 -12.37 27.67
N THR A 117 28.50 -13.61 27.33
CA THR A 117 27.16 -14.05 26.94
C THR A 117 26.15 -13.96 28.07
N ASP A 118 26.59 -14.14 29.33
CA ASP A 118 25.69 -14.08 30.49
C ASP A 118 25.23 -12.67 30.79
N ALA A 119 26.07 -11.68 30.49
CA ALA A 119 25.71 -10.25 30.57
C ALA A 119 24.92 -9.76 29.35
N CYS A 120 25.16 -10.33 28.16
CA CYS A 120 24.60 -9.85 26.90
C CYS A 120 23.31 -10.55 26.48
N PHE A 121 23.10 -11.83 26.85
CA PHE A 121 21.97 -12.63 26.39
C PHE A 121 20.97 -12.89 27.52
N ALA A 122 19.74 -12.40 27.37
CA ALA A 122 18.64 -12.67 28.30
C ALA A 122 17.98 -14.03 28.01
N GLY A 123 18.07 -14.52 26.80
CA GLY A 123 17.51 -15.82 26.41
C GLY A 123 18.14 -16.36 25.14
N VAL A 124 18.32 -17.67 25.09
CA VAL A 124 18.83 -18.39 23.92
C VAL A 124 17.95 -19.62 23.69
N GLU A 125 17.41 -19.71 22.48
CA GLU A 125 16.55 -20.82 22.08
C GLU A 125 17.07 -21.48 20.80
N SER A 126 17.37 -22.75 20.86
CA SER A 126 17.89 -23.54 19.73
C SER A 126 16.84 -24.50 19.20
N VAL A 127 16.68 -24.53 17.88
CA VAL A 127 15.71 -25.37 17.15
C VAL A 127 16.37 -25.92 15.90
N THR A 128 16.04 -27.19 15.56
CA THR A 128 16.43 -27.80 14.29
C THR A 128 15.40 -27.45 13.21
N VAL A 129 15.87 -26.92 12.08
CA VAL A 129 15.07 -26.71 10.88
C VAL A 129 15.37 -27.81 9.87
N TYR A 130 14.35 -28.41 9.29
CA TYR A 130 14.42 -29.54 8.39
C TYR A 130 14.28 -29.12 6.94
N TYR A 131 14.71 -29.96 5.99
CA TYR A 131 14.41 -29.80 4.59
C TYR A 131 12.91 -30.00 4.34
N ASN A 132 12.35 -29.19 3.45
CA ASN A 132 10.99 -29.43 2.98
C ASN A 132 10.98 -30.62 2.02
N ASP A 133 10.34 -31.69 2.42
CA ASP A 133 10.01 -32.82 1.55
C ASP A 133 8.53 -32.68 1.11
N PRO A 134 8.27 -32.36 -0.18
CA PRO A 134 6.91 -32.14 -0.66
C PRO A 134 6.00 -33.36 -0.55
N GLU A 135 6.54 -34.58 -0.59
CA GLU A 135 5.76 -35.82 -0.49
C GLU A 135 5.25 -36.03 0.93
N LEU A 136 6.07 -35.64 1.93
CA LEU A 136 5.73 -35.74 3.34
C LEU A 136 4.94 -34.53 3.82
N THR A 137 5.37 -33.32 3.46
CA THR A 137 4.79 -32.08 3.98
C THR A 137 3.58 -31.57 3.20
N GLY A 138 3.42 -32.02 1.95
CA GLY A 138 2.41 -31.47 1.03
C GLY A 138 2.67 -30.01 0.62
N MET A 139 3.84 -29.45 0.98
CA MET A 139 4.21 -28.07 0.64
C MET A 139 4.95 -28.01 -0.70
N PRO A 140 4.82 -26.94 -1.50
CA PRO A 140 5.56 -26.81 -2.75
C PRO A 140 7.07 -26.91 -2.58
N ALA A 141 7.77 -27.62 -3.47
CA ALA A 141 9.22 -27.77 -3.42
C ALA A 141 9.97 -26.43 -3.57
N ALA A 142 9.41 -25.50 -4.33
CA ALA A 142 10.01 -24.19 -4.61
C ALA A 142 9.86 -23.16 -3.49
N GLY A 143 9.28 -23.54 -2.33
CA GLY A 143 9.04 -22.61 -1.22
C GLY A 143 10.22 -22.47 -0.27
N TYR A 144 10.44 -21.26 0.23
CA TYR A 144 11.39 -20.97 1.32
C TYR A 144 10.67 -21.08 2.68
N TYR A 145 10.50 -22.33 3.14
CA TYR A 145 9.90 -22.61 4.45
C TYR A 145 10.96 -22.93 5.49
N ALA A 146 10.72 -22.50 6.75
CA ALA A 146 11.36 -23.10 7.90
C ALA A 146 10.48 -24.27 8.36
N VAL A 147 10.87 -25.51 8.06
CA VAL A 147 10.16 -26.71 8.52
C VAL A 147 10.60 -27.03 9.93
N VAL A 148 9.69 -27.00 10.90
CA VAL A 148 9.97 -27.22 12.33
C VAL A 148 8.95 -28.14 12.97
N ALA A 149 9.36 -28.82 14.06
CA ALA A 149 8.48 -29.62 14.88
C ALA A 149 7.41 -28.80 15.59
N LEU A 150 6.24 -29.36 15.83
CA LEU A 150 5.16 -28.70 16.57
C LEU A 150 5.59 -28.29 17.97
N SER A 151 6.30 -29.17 18.67
CA SER A 151 6.84 -28.93 20.03
C SER A 151 7.79 -27.73 20.06
N ASP A 152 8.71 -27.63 19.08
CA ASP A 152 9.65 -26.54 18.96
C ASP A 152 8.95 -25.22 18.60
N TYR A 153 8.01 -25.25 17.63
CA TYR A 153 7.20 -24.09 17.27
C TYR A 153 6.43 -23.55 18.48
N ASN A 154 5.75 -24.42 19.21
CA ASN A 154 4.97 -24.05 20.39
C ASN A 154 5.85 -23.49 21.51
N ARG A 155 7.04 -24.06 21.72
CA ARG A 155 8.01 -23.56 22.70
C ARG A 155 8.44 -22.12 22.36
N LEU A 156 8.78 -21.85 21.11
CA LEU A 156 9.15 -20.51 20.62
C LEU A 156 7.99 -19.52 20.75
N MET A 157 6.76 -19.93 20.40
CA MET A 157 5.57 -19.08 20.50
C MET A 157 5.21 -18.77 21.95
N ALA A 158 5.25 -19.79 22.83
CA ALA A 158 4.99 -19.62 24.26
C ALA A 158 6.02 -18.69 24.93
N GLY A 159 7.32 -18.83 24.61
CA GLY A 159 8.38 -17.96 25.10
C GLY A 159 8.16 -16.47 24.75
N ARG A 160 7.42 -16.19 23.67
CA ARG A 160 7.02 -14.85 23.25
C ARG A 160 5.62 -14.42 23.73
N GLY A 161 4.93 -15.25 24.51
CA GLY A 161 3.55 -14.98 24.95
C GLY A 161 2.53 -14.99 23.80
N LEU A 162 2.84 -15.66 22.69
CA LEU A 162 1.97 -15.79 21.52
C LEU A 162 1.12 -17.09 21.59
N PRO A 163 -0.02 -17.14 20.90
CA PRO A 163 -0.85 -18.35 20.86
C PRO A 163 -0.09 -19.56 20.33
N VAL A 164 -0.24 -20.70 20.99
CA VAL A 164 0.30 -22.00 20.59
C VAL A 164 -0.73 -22.79 19.79
N LEU A 165 -0.28 -23.76 19.01
CA LEU A 165 -1.14 -24.70 18.30
C LEU A 165 -1.46 -25.87 19.22
N GLU A 166 -2.75 -26.22 19.41
CA GLU A 166 -3.18 -27.31 20.31
C GLU A 166 -2.75 -28.68 19.79
N SER A 167 -2.96 -28.91 18.48
CA SER A 167 -2.52 -30.12 17.79
C SER A 167 -2.40 -29.87 16.29
N VAL A 168 -1.52 -30.61 15.62
CA VAL A 168 -1.36 -30.59 14.17
C VAL A 168 -1.29 -32.04 13.70
N ASP A 169 -2.39 -32.54 13.11
CA ASP A 169 -2.44 -33.91 12.56
C ASP A 169 -1.79 -34.02 11.18
N LYS A 170 -1.62 -32.87 10.50
CA LYS A 170 -1.01 -32.75 9.17
C LYS A 170 -0.16 -31.48 9.12
N PRO A 171 0.90 -31.46 8.27
CA PRO A 171 1.72 -30.27 8.11
C PRO A 171 0.89 -29.00 7.88
N LEU A 172 1.14 -27.97 8.68
CA LEU A 172 0.41 -26.71 8.67
C LEU A 172 1.34 -25.57 8.28
N ARG A 173 0.92 -24.76 7.30
CA ARG A 173 1.62 -23.52 6.96
C ARG A 173 1.16 -22.38 7.86
N THR A 174 2.10 -21.71 8.50
CA THR A 174 1.85 -20.51 9.31
C THR A 174 2.69 -19.32 8.79
N PRO A 175 2.28 -18.07 9.02
CA PRO A 175 3.16 -16.92 8.82
C PRO A 175 4.43 -17.04 9.66
N ASN A 176 5.55 -16.43 9.19
CA ASN A 176 6.77 -16.40 9.98
C ASN A 176 6.56 -15.59 11.27
N ALA A 177 6.95 -16.19 12.40
CA ALA A 177 6.98 -15.57 13.72
C ALA A 177 8.13 -16.09 14.59
N ILE A 178 9.04 -16.91 14.02
CA ILE A 178 10.04 -17.64 14.79
C ILE A 178 11.48 -17.43 14.31
N VAL A 179 11.69 -16.70 13.22
CA VAL A 179 13.04 -16.46 12.67
C VAL A 179 13.16 -15.03 12.16
N ASN A 180 14.30 -14.37 12.39
CA ASN A 180 14.59 -13.07 11.77
C ASN A 180 14.86 -13.24 10.28
N GLY A 181 14.35 -12.29 9.49
CA GLY A 181 14.55 -12.24 8.05
C GLY A 181 13.41 -12.86 7.23
N PRO A 182 13.55 -12.89 5.91
CA PRO A 182 12.50 -13.31 5.01
C PRO A 182 12.35 -14.85 5.05
N ALA A 183 11.43 -15.35 5.86
CA ALA A 183 10.75 -16.60 5.57
C ALA A 183 9.58 -16.24 4.63
N ALA A 184 9.88 -15.96 3.38
CA ALA A 184 8.93 -15.40 2.42
C ALA A 184 7.67 -16.25 2.27
N ASP A 185 7.81 -17.58 2.44
CA ASP A 185 6.71 -18.52 2.31
C ASP A 185 6.14 -18.99 3.66
N GLY A 186 6.73 -18.53 4.78
CA GLY A 186 6.27 -18.83 6.13
C GLY A 186 6.98 -20.01 6.80
N VAL A 187 6.34 -20.52 7.84
CA VAL A 187 6.82 -21.67 8.62
C VAL A 187 5.91 -22.86 8.33
N ALA A 188 6.51 -24.01 8.03
CA ALA A 188 5.81 -25.28 7.93
C ALA A 188 5.96 -26.03 9.27
N VAL A 189 4.87 -26.06 10.04
CA VAL A 189 4.82 -26.79 11.31
C VAL A 189 4.38 -28.22 11.02
N VAL A 190 5.20 -29.19 11.42
CA VAL A 190 4.92 -30.61 11.21
C VAL A 190 4.70 -31.32 12.55
N PRO A 191 3.88 -32.40 12.59
CA PRO A 191 3.73 -33.25 13.77
C PRO A 191 5.08 -33.78 14.23
N ASP A 192 5.27 -33.93 15.54
CA ASP A 192 6.56 -34.39 16.12
C ASP A 192 6.95 -35.82 15.71
N ASP A 193 5.98 -36.68 15.45
CA ASP A 193 6.21 -38.04 14.97
C ASP A 193 6.75 -38.09 13.52
N MET A 194 6.49 -37.09 12.74
CA MET A 194 6.98 -36.96 11.36
C MET A 194 8.47 -36.57 11.29
N ILE A 195 9.02 -36.00 12.36
CA ILE A 195 10.41 -35.49 12.40
C ILE A 195 11.44 -36.54 12.06
N SER A 196 11.23 -37.80 12.49
CA SER A 196 12.13 -38.92 12.22
C SER A 196 12.27 -39.25 10.72
N GLN A 197 11.35 -38.78 9.88
CA GLN A 197 11.33 -39.01 8.44
C GLN A 197 11.95 -37.85 7.67
N LEU A 198 12.21 -36.72 8.34
CA LEU A 198 12.75 -35.51 7.72
C LEU A 198 14.26 -35.39 7.92
N THR A 199 14.95 -34.87 6.94
CA THR A 199 16.39 -34.62 7.01
C THR A 199 16.67 -33.25 7.64
N PRO A 200 17.48 -33.17 8.71
CA PRO A 200 17.93 -31.91 9.29
C PRO A 200 18.68 -31.07 8.23
N ARG A 201 18.39 -29.75 8.21
CA ARG A 201 19.00 -28.80 7.27
C ARG A 201 19.98 -27.88 7.94
N ARG A 202 19.53 -27.29 9.06
CA ARG A 202 20.31 -26.28 9.80
C ARG A 202 19.82 -26.17 11.24
N GLN A 203 20.70 -25.74 12.11
CA GLN A 203 20.35 -25.29 13.45
C GLN A 203 19.96 -23.80 13.40
N MET A 204 18.88 -23.46 14.05
CA MET A 204 18.44 -22.08 14.24
C MET A 204 18.55 -21.72 15.72
N VAL A 205 19.37 -20.75 16.05
CA VAL A 205 19.55 -20.25 17.41
C VAL A 205 19.04 -18.82 17.49
N ASN A 206 17.99 -18.63 18.24
CA ASN A 206 17.37 -17.35 18.48
C ASN A 206 17.85 -16.76 19.81
N ILE A 207 18.32 -15.53 19.78
CA ILE A 207 18.94 -14.85 20.92
C ILE A 207 18.15 -13.58 21.21
N THR A 208 17.77 -13.40 22.47
CA THR A 208 17.22 -12.16 23.02
C THR A 208 18.29 -11.48 23.84
N TYR A 209 18.53 -10.20 23.59
CA TYR A 209 19.56 -9.42 24.28
C TYR A 209 19.11 -8.94 25.65
N ALA A 210 20.06 -8.82 26.58
CA ALA A 210 19.86 -8.23 27.90
C ALA A 210 19.99 -6.69 27.82
N GLY A 211 18.93 -5.98 28.10
CA GLY A 211 18.95 -4.51 28.16
C GLY A 211 18.80 -3.79 26.83
N ASN A 212 19.69 -2.86 26.51
CA ASN A 212 19.56 -2.01 25.31
C ASN A 212 20.04 -2.75 24.05
N VAL A 213 19.10 -3.07 23.16
CA VAL A 213 19.33 -3.84 21.94
C VAL A 213 20.47 -3.26 21.08
N SER A 214 20.49 -1.96 20.84
CA SER A 214 21.51 -1.34 19.98
C SER A 214 22.92 -1.47 20.59
N LYS A 215 23.05 -1.26 21.90
CA LYS A 215 24.37 -1.36 22.56
C LYS A 215 24.91 -2.79 22.56
N VAL A 216 24.05 -3.76 22.79
CA VAL A 216 24.45 -5.17 22.77
C VAL A 216 24.76 -5.61 21.36
N ASP A 217 23.97 -5.18 20.37
CA ASP A 217 24.21 -5.45 18.95
C ASP A 217 25.58 -4.91 18.50
N ASP A 218 25.90 -3.66 18.84
CA ASP A 218 27.18 -3.04 18.56
C ASP A 218 28.33 -3.82 19.21
N LEU A 219 28.17 -4.24 20.50
CA LEU A 219 29.19 -5.02 21.21
C LEU A 219 29.38 -6.40 20.56
N VAL A 220 28.29 -7.08 20.20
CA VAL A 220 28.36 -8.39 19.52
C VAL A 220 29.12 -8.25 18.20
N ARG A 221 28.82 -7.25 17.38
CA ARG A 221 29.49 -7.02 16.09
C ARG A 221 30.98 -6.72 16.29
N MET A 222 31.31 -5.81 17.19
CA MET A 222 32.71 -5.45 17.47
C MET A 222 33.53 -6.67 17.92
N THR A 223 32.98 -7.48 18.85
CA THR A 223 33.64 -8.69 19.32
C THR A 223 33.88 -9.69 18.20
N LEU A 224 32.90 -9.86 17.31
CA LEU A 224 33.02 -10.80 16.18
C LEU A 224 33.96 -10.31 15.08
N ASP A 225 34.02 -9.00 14.83
CA ASP A 225 34.93 -8.38 13.87
C ASP A 225 36.40 -8.50 14.34
N GLU A 226 36.65 -8.55 15.66
CA GLU A 226 37.98 -8.72 16.24
C GLU A 226 38.42 -10.19 16.33
N ALA A 227 37.47 -11.15 16.23
CA ALA A 227 37.78 -12.59 16.32
C ALA A 227 38.33 -13.14 15.00
N GLU A 228 39.51 -13.77 15.02
CA GLU A 228 40.16 -14.30 13.81
C GLU A 228 39.35 -15.44 13.15
N ASP A 229 38.73 -16.32 13.93
CA ASP A 229 37.87 -17.43 13.45
C ASP A 229 36.70 -17.68 14.40
N PHE A 230 35.70 -16.82 14.34
CA PHE A 230 34.50 -16.99 15.17
C PHE A 230 33.76 -18.30 14.87
N THR A 231 33.75 -18.74 13.60
CA THR A 231 32.86 -19.83 13.18
C THR A 231 33.47 -21.21 13.44
N GLY A 232 34.78 -21.31 13.66
CA GLY A 232 35.49 -22.60 13.77
C GLY A 232 35.28 -23.50 12.57
N GLY A 233 35.06 -22.90 11.36
CA GLY A 233 34.81 -23.61 10.11
C GLY A 233 33.34 -24.03 9.89
N LEU A 234 32.41 -23.59 10.73
CA LEU A 234 30.99 -23.76 10.51
C LEU A 234 30.47 -22.70 9.50
N ASP A 235 29.50 -23.08 8.67
CA ASP A 235 28.76 -22.14 7.79
C ASP A 235 27.65 -21.50 8.61
N ILE A 236 27.90 -20.25 9.05
CA ILE A 236 27.03 -19.50 9.96
C ILE A 236 26.52 -18.24 9.26
N MET A 237 25.22 -18.05 9.25
CA MET A 237 24.56 -16.82 8.83
C MET A 237 23.91 -16.14 10.04
N MET A 238 24.15 -14.85 10.21
CA MET A 238 23.57 -14.05 11.29
C MET A 238 22.53 -13.09 10.72
N ASN A 239 21.35 -13.10 11.32
CA ASN A 239 20.25 -12.20 10.97
C ASN A 239 19.93 -11.29 12.17
N TYR A 240 20.51 -10.11 12.15
CA TYR A 240 20.31 -9.10 13.17
C TYR A 240 18.93 -8.42 13.01
N LYS A 241 18.26 -8.22 14.13
CA LYS A 241 16.98 -7.53 14.17
C LYS A 241 17.08 -6.11 13.61
N LEU A 242 18.12 -5.37 13.98
CA LEU A 242 18.29 -4.00 13.57
C LEU A 242 18.48 -3.86 12.06
N ASP A 243 19.24 -4.75 11.43
CA ASP A 243 19.44 -4.72 9.97
C ASP A 243 18.11 -4.95 9.25
N ASN A 244 17.42 -6.03 9.61
CA ASN A 244 16.10 -6.34 9.03
C ASN A 244 15.08 -5.22 9.29
N TYR A 245 15.13 -4.61 10.48
CA TYR A 245 14.25 -3.49 10.85
C TYR A 245 14.54 -2.24 9.99
N TYR A 246 15.82 -1.89 9.81
CA TYR A 246 16.20 -0.74 8.99
C TYR A 246 15.91 -0.96 7.51
N ASP A 247 16.11 -2.17 6.98
CA ASP A 247 15.76 -2.53 5.60
C ASP A 247 14.26 -2.42 5.37
N LEU A 248 13.43 -2.94 6.30
CA LEU A 248 11.98 -2.84 6.22
C LEU A 248 11.48 -1.39 6.32
N ILE A 249 12.06 -0.60 7.24
CA ILE A 249 11.71 0.82 7.38
C ILE A 249 12.18 1.62 6.15
N GLY A 250 13.36 1.35 5.63
CA GLY A 250 13.85 1.98 4.41
C GLY A 250 12.93 1.75 3.22
N ALA A 251 12.55 0.50 2.98
CA ALA A 251 11.59 0.13 1.95
C ALA A 251 10.21 0.77 2.17
N LYS A 252 9.72 0.77 3.41
CA LYS A 252 8.47 1.41 3.82
C LYS A 252 8.45 2.90 3.52
N ILE A 253 9.48 3.64 3.93
CA ILE A 253 9.59 5.09 3.71
C ILE A 253 9.65 5.37 2.20
N LEU A 254 10.43 4.60 1.45
CA LEU A 254 10.55 4.75 0.00
C LEU A 254 9.19 4.57 -0.70
N VAL A 255 8.48 3.48 -0.41
CA VAL A 255 7.17 3.19 -1.00
C VAL A 255 6.15 4.26 -0.63
N LEU A 256 6.09 4.66 0.65
CA LEU A 256 5.17 5.69 1.12
C LEU A 256 5.46 7.04 0.47
N TYR A 257 6.72 7.48 0.47
CA TYR A 257 7.14 8.75 -0.12
C TYR A 257 6.86 8.79 -1.64
N MET A 258 7.30 7.77 -2.37
CA MET A 258 7.10 7.70 -3.83
C MET A 258 5.61 7.71 -4.19
N GLY A 259 4.80 6.96 -3.45
CA GLY A 259 3.38 6.88 -3.74
C GLY A 259 2.61 8.15 -3.38
N LEU A 260 2.88 8.76 -2.22
CA LEU A 260 2.28 10.04 -1.86
C LEU A 260 2.69 11.16 -2.83
N TYR A 261 3.99 11.21 -3.19
CA TYR A 261 4.49 12.17 -4.16
C TYR A 261 3.82 12.02 -5.53
N LEU A 262 3.81 10.80 -6.06
CA LEU A 262 3.22 10.52 -7.37
C LEU A 262 1.70 10.76 -7.37
N GLY A 263 1.00 10.35 -6.31
CA GLY A 263 -0.42 10.61 -6.12
C GLY A 263 -0.74 12.10 -6.07
N LEU A 264 0.08 12.88 -5.36
CA LEU A 264 -0.03 14.35 -5.29
C LEU A 264 0.17 14.99 -6.68
N VAL A 265 1.19 14.56 -7.43
CA VAL A 265 1.48 15.07 -8.78
C VAL A 265 0.30 14.79 -9.72
N PHE A 266 -0.25 13.58 -9.71
CA PHE A 266 -1.42 13.24 -10.53
C PHE A 266 -2.65 14.09 -10.15
N LEU A 267 -2.89 14.28 -8.85
CA LEU A 267 -4.02 15.06 -8.37
C LEU A 267 -3.91 16.55 -8.74
N LEU A 268 -2.73 17.14 -8.55
CA LEU A 268 -2.45 18.53 -8.93
C LEU A 268 -2.59 18.72 -10.45
N THR A 269 -2.05 17.80 -11.23
CA THR A 269 -2.14 17.84 -12.70
C THR A 269 -3.59 17.74 -13.15
N ALA A 270 -4.38 16.80 -12.63
CA ALA A 270 -5.79 16.66 -12.95
C ALA A 270 -6.59 17.93 -12.62
N ALA A 271 -6.38 18.48 -11.43
CA ALA A 271 -7.06 19.68 -10.96
C ALA A 271 -6.66 20.94 -11.77
N ALA A 272 -5.38 21.10 -12.08
CA ALA A 272 -4.87 22.22 -12.87
C ALA A 272 -5.40 22.19 -14.32
N VAL A 273 -5.34 21.02 -14.98
CA VAL A 273 -5.87 20.86 -16.34
C VAL A 273 -7.36 21.19 -16.39
N LEU A 274 -8.13 20.70 -15.41
CA LEU A 274 -9.56 20.97 -15.33
C LEU A 274 -9.84 22.43 -15.04
N ALA A 275 -9.09 23.07 -14.15
CA ALA A 275 -9.22 24.50 -13.84
C ALA A 275 -8.97 25.37 -15.08
N LEU A 276 -7.87 25.12 -15.79
CA LEU A 276 -7.54 25.83 -17.02
C LEU A 276 -8.62 25.65 -18.10
N GLN A 277 -9.12 24.43 -18.27
CA GLN A 277 -10.20 24.12 -19.19
C GLN A 277 -11.48 24.89 -18.85
N GLN A 278 -11.84 24.98 -17.56
CA GLN A 278 -13.04 25.70 -17.12
C GLN A 278 -12.88 27.22 -17.23
N LEU A 279 -11.70 27.76 -16.94
CA LEU A 279 -11.41 29.19 -17.12
C LEU A 279 -11.47 29.61 -18.58
N SER A 280 -10.89 28.82 -19.49
CA SER A 280 -11.01 29.05 -20.95
C SER A 280 -12.46 29.02 -21.41
N GLN A 281 -13.24 28.03 -20.95
CA GLN A 281 -14.65 27.93 -21.28
C GLN A 281 -15.48 29.10 -20.72
N ALA A 282 -15.16 29.61 -19.54
CA ALA A 282 -15.82 30.77 -18.95
C ALA A 282 -15.56 32.03 -19.78
N ALA A 283 -14.32 32.22 -20.24
CA ALA A 283 -13.96 33.34 -21.13
C ALA A 283 -14.69 33.26 -22.48
N ASP A 284 -14.78 32.08 -23.10
CA ASP A 284 -15.52 31.83 -24.34
C ASP A 284 -17.03 32.10 -24.20
N ASN A 285 -17.59 31.78 -23.04
CA ASN A 285 -19.02 31.93 -22.74
C ASN A 285 -19.38 33.34 -22.23
N ALA A 286 -18.42 34.24 -22.01
CA ALA A 286 -18.67 35.56 -21.43
C ALA A 286 -19.74 36.35 -22.19
N GLN A 287 -19.69 36.34 -23.53
CA GLN A 287 -20.71 36.99 -24.36
C GLN A 287 -22.14 36.44 -24.13
N ARG A 288 -22.25 35.13 -23.91
CA ARG A 288 -23.57 34.52 -23.63
C ARG A 288 -24.11 34.95 -22.26
N TYR A 289 -23.25 35.12 -21.28
CA TYR A 289 -23.62 35.63 -19.95
C TYR A 289 -23.96 37.14 -20.00
N GLU A 290 -23.32 37.90 -20.88
CA GLU A 290 -23.67 39.30 -21.16
C GLU A 290 -25.08 39.40 -21.78
N LEU A 291 -25.39 38.55 -22.77
CA LEU A 291 -26.74 38.50 -23.35
C LEU A 291 -27.81 38.17 -22.30
N LEU A 292 -27.52 37.23 -21.37
CA LEU A 292 -28.43 36.97 -20.26
C LEU A 292 -28.62 38.17 -19.34
N SER A 293 -27.60 39.03 -19.19
CA SER A 293 -27.71 40.28 -18.45
C SER A 293 -28.65 41.26 -19.14
N LYS A 294 -28.48 41.39 -20.46
CA LYS A 294 -29.34 42.26 -21.29
C LYS A 294 -30.80 41.79 -21.31
N LEU A 295 -31.04 40.49 -21.15
CA LEU A 295 -32.38 39.90 -21.01
C LEU A 295 -32.94 40.01 -19.58
N GLY A 296 -32.26 40.72 -18.66
CA GLY A 296 -32.74 40.99 -17.31
C GLY A 296 -32.45 39.89 -16.28
N ALA A 297 -31.60 38.91 -16.59
CA ALA A 297 -31.25 37.87 -15.60
C ALA A 297 -30.44 38.48 -14.43
N PRO A 298 -30.88 38.33 -13.15
CA PRO A 298 -30.17 38.87 -11.99
C PRO A 298 -28.74 38.35 -11.87
N ARG A 299 -27.82 39.18 -11.32
CA ARG A 299 -26.41 38.82 -11.10
C ARG A 299 -26.24 37.52 -10.29
N ALA A 300 -27.05 37.35 -9.24
CA ALA A 300 -27.04 36.13 -8.41
C ALA A 300 -27.41 34.86 -9.21
N MET A 301 -28.38 34.98 -10.13
CA MET A 301 -28.81 33.86 -10.97
C MET A 301 -27.72 33.47 -11.99
N ARG A 302 -27.06 34.45 -12.62
CA ARG A 302 -25.94 34.25 -13.55
C ARG A 302 -24.74 33.62 -12.86
N ARG A 303 -24.37 34.12 -11.66
CA ARG A 303 -23.30 33.57 -10.83
C ARG A 303 -23.61 32.13 -10.44
N GLY A 304 -24.83 31.83 -9.96
CA GLY A 304 -25.27 30.49 -9.62
C GLY A 304 -25.27 29.52 -10.80
N ALA A 305 -25.61 30.00 -12.01
CA ALA A 305 -25.54 29.21 -13.24
C ALA A 305 -24.09 28.83 -13.59
N LEU A 306 -23.16 29.78 -13.53
CA LEU A 306 -21.74 29.54 -13.78
C LEU A 306 -21.13 28.57 -12.76
N MET A 307 -21.40 28.75 -11.46
CA MET A 307 -20.93 27.85 -10.41
C MET A 307 -21.43 26.42 -10.60
N ARG A 308 -22.70 26.24 -11.01
CA ARG A 308 -23.25 24.90 -11.33
C ARG A 308 -22.56 24.28 -12.54
N GLN A 309 -22.24 25.07 -13.56
CA GLN A 309 -21.52 24.59 -14.73
C GLN A 309 -20.11 24.09 -14.36
N VAL A 310 -19.37 24.88 -13.56
CA VAL A 310 -18.05 24.49 -13.05
C VAL A 310 -18.17 23.25 -12.14
N ALA A 311 -19.16 23.21 -11.25
CA ALA A 311 -19.36 22.06 -10.35
C ALA A 311 -19.63 20.77 -11.12
N LEU A 312 -20.50 20.80 -12.13
CA LEU A 312 -20.77 19.62 -12.97
C LEU A 312 -19.51 19.14 -13.71
N ALA A 313 -18.67 20.07 -14.17
CA ALA A 313 -17.42 19.75 -14.84
C ALA A 313 -16.39 19.10 -13.91
N PHE A 314 -16.33 19.53 -12.63
CA PHE A 314 -15.45 18.95 -11.62
C PHE A 314 -15.97 17.61 -11.07
N LEU A 315 -17.26 17.52 -10.78
CA LEU A 315 -17.86 16.35 -10.17
C LEU A 315 -17.87 15.11 -11.07
N LEU A 316 -18.03 15.31 -12.39
CA LEU A 316 -18.18 14.19 -13.31
C LEU A 316 -16.89 13.34 -13.46
N PRO A 317 -15.71 13.92 -13.77
CA PRO A 317 -14.46 13.17 -13.80
C PRO A 317 -14.09 12.61 -12.43
N LEU A 318 -14.39 13.35 -11.35
CA LEU A 318 -14.15 12.90 -9.97
C LEU A 318 -14.98 11.66 -9.64
N ALA A 319 -16.27 11.68 -9.90
CA ALA A 319 -17.16 10.53 -9.64
C ALA A 319 -16.70 9.29 -10.41
N LEU A 320 -16.37 9.46 -11.70
CA LEU A 320 -15.94 8.33 -12.53
C LEU A 320 -14.57 7.80 -12.11
N GLY A 321 -13.60 8.69 -11.83
CA GLY A 321 -12.29 8.33 -11.31
C GLY A 321 -12.37 7.61 -9.96
N THR A 322 -13.23 8.08 -9.05
CA THR A 322 -13.46 7.45 -7.74
C THR A 322 -14.11 6.07 -7.86
N ILE A 323 -15.11 5.89 -8.75
CA ILE A 323 -15.74 4.59 -8.99
C ILE A 323 -14.69 3.59 -9.52
N HIS A 324 -13.89 4.01 -10.51
CA HIS A 324 -12.82 3.17 -11.04
C HIS A 324 -11.77 2.85 -9.99
N ALA A 325 -11.37 3.81 -9.14
CA ALA A 325 -10.43 3.61 -8.05
C ALA A 325 -10.96 2.59 -7.03
N PHE A 326 -12.24 2.67 -6.67
CA PHE A 326 -12.86 1.72 -5.74
C PHE A 326 -12.82 0.28 -6.28
N VAL A 327 -13.18 0.09 -7.55
CA VAL A 327 -13.12 -1.24 -8.21
C VAL A 327 -11.68 -1.74 -8.30
N GLY A 328 -10.74 -0.87 -8.69
CA GLY A 328 -9.32 -1.20 -8.79
C GLY A 328 -8.70 -1.57 -7.45
N MET A 329 -9.02 -0.82 -6.38
CA MET A 329 -8.55 -1.11 -5.02
C MET A 329 -9.09 -2.43 -4.48
N LYS A 330 -10.35 -2.76 -4.78
CA LYS A 330 -10.92 -4.06 -4.38
C LYS A 330 -10.13 -5.22 -5.01
N ALA A 331 -9.82 -5.14 -6.30
CA ALA A 331 -9.01 -6.13 -6.98
C ALA A 331 -7.56 -6.17 -6.46
N ALA A 332 -6.95 -5.01 -6.15
CA ALA A 332 -5.61 -4.94 -5.57
C ALA A 332 -5.58 -5.55 -4.15
N ASN A 333 -6.59 -5.30 -3.33
CA ASN A 333 -6.70 -5.87 -1.99
C ASN A 333 -6.79 -7.40 -2.00
N GLU A 334 -7.46 -8.00 -2.98
CA GLU A 334 -7.50 -9.47 -3.13
C GLU A 334 -6.10 -10.04 -3.36
N VAL A 335 -5.25 -9.35 -4.12
CA VAL A 335 -3.85 -9.74 -4.34
C VAL A 335 -3.00 -9.49 -3.09
N ILE A 336 -3.17 -8.35 -2.42
CA ILE A 336 -2.37 -7.99 -1.24
C ILE A 336 -2.75 -8.84 -0.01
N GLN A 337 -4.00 -9.26 0.12
CA GLN A 337 -4.45 -10.15 1.21
C GLN A 337 -3.70 -11.50 1.23
N THR A 338 -3.13 -11.92 0.12
CA THR A 338 -2.23 -13.09 0.09
C THR A 338 -0.90 -12.82 0.82
N MET A 339 -0.54 -11.55 1.04
CA MET A 339 0.69 -11.10 1.70
C MET A 339 0.47 -10.58 3.12
N GLY A 340 -0.79 -10.43 3.56
CA GLY A 340 -1.14 -9.94 4.90
C GLY A 340 -2.40 -9.06 4.90
N ARG A 341 -2.93 -8.78 6.10
CA ARG A 341 -4.15 -7.96 6.25
C ARG A 341 -3.84 -6.49 6.05
N VAL A 342 -4.48 -5.83 5.07
CA VAL A 342 -4.42 -4.38 4.90
C VAL A 342 -5.60 -3.74 5.62
N ASP A 343 -5.35 -2.85 6.57
CA ASP A 343 -6.38 -1.96 7.10
C ASP A 343 -6.64 -0.82 6.10
N SER A 344 -7.66 -1.04 5.25
CA SER A 344 -7.99 -0.12 4.15
C SER A 344 -8.76 1.14 4.59
N VAL A 345 -9.25 1.20 5.82
CA VAL A 345 -10.09 2.32 6.29
C VAL A 345 -9.26 3.57 6.53
N HIS A 346 -8.13 3.44 7.24
CA HIS A 346 -7.23 4.57 7.52
C HIS A 346 -6.65 5.17 6.22
N SER A 347 -6.16 4.32 5.32
CA SER A 347 -5.61 4.74 4.03
C SER A 347 -6.65 5.43 3.15
N SER A 348 -7.89 4.96 3.18
CA SER A 348 -9.01 5.55 2.43
C SER A 348 -9.39 6.93 2.96
N LEU A 349 -9.43 7.12 4.28
CA LEU A 349 -9.74 8.42 4.91
C LEU A 349 -8.67 9.47 4.62
N LEU A 350 -7.39 9.11 4.70
CA LEU A 350 -6.27 10.00 4.40
C LEU A 350 -6.30 10.43 2.93
N THR A 351 -6.51 9.50 2.01
CA THR A 351 -6.62 9.76 0.58
C THR A 351 -7.82 10.67 0.27
N ALA A 352 -8.98 10.42 0.89
CA ALA A 352 -10.17 11.25 0.74
C ALA A 352 -9.95 12.67 1.26
N GLY A 353 -9.28 12.83 2.40
CA GLY A 353 -8.93 14.14 2.97
C GLY A 353 -8.01 14.94 2.05
N LEU A 354 -6.96 14.33 1.53
CA LEU A 354 -6.00 14.94 0.61
C LEU A 354 -6.69 15.36 -0.71
N LEU A 355 -7.54 14.49 -1.26
CA LEU A 355 -8.33 14.79 -2.45
C LEU A 355 -9.28 15.97 -2.22
N LEU A 356 -9.98 16.00 -1.09
CA LEU A 356 -10.93 17.05 -0.74
C LEU A 356 -10.24 18.42 -0.62
N VAL A 357 -9.07 18.47 0.04
CA VAL A 357 -8.33 19.73 0.23
C VAL A 357 -7.81 20.27 -1.12
N ILE A 358 -7.14 19.42 -1.90
CA ILE A 358 -6.49 19.87 -3.14
C ILE A 358 -7.53 20.11 -4.23
N TYR A 359 -8.34 19.12 -4.53
CA TYR A 359 -9.34 19.21 -5.61
C TYR A 359 -10.44 20.23 -5.30
N GLY A 360 -10.86 20.30 -4.02
CA GLY A 360 -11.79 21.31 -3.53
C GLY A 360 -11.21 22.72 -3.57
N GLY A 361 -9.94 22.90 -3.22
CA GLY A 361 -9.23 24.18 -3.33
C GLY A 361 -9.17 24.70 -4.76
N TYR A 362 -8.79 23.83 -5.72
CA TYR A 362 -8.81 24.16 -7.16
C TYR A 362 -10.22 24.48 -7.68
N PHE A 363 -11.23 23.72 -7.22
CA PHE A 363 -12.62 24.00 -7.55
C PHE A 363 -13.04 25.41 -7.13
N LEU A 364 -12.75 25.79 -5.87
CA LEU A 364 -13.09 27.13 -5.36
C LEU A 364 -12.34 28.23 -6.11
N ALA A 365 -11.05 28.06 -6.34
CA ALA A 365 -10.24 29.00 -7.12
C ALA A 365 -10.77 29.16 -8.56
N THR A 366 -11.17 28.05 -9.19
CA THR A 366 -11.74 28.05 -10.55
C THR A 366 -13.10 28.77 -10.59
N CYS A 367 -13.96 28.56 -9.60
CA CYS A 367 -15.24 29.27 -9.49
C CYS A 367 -15.05 30.78 -9.39
N LEU A 368 -14.07 31.22 -8.58
CA LEU A 368 -13.77 32.66 -8.42
C LEU A 368 -13.16 33.25 -9.70
N GLY A 369 -12.20 32.55 -10.32
CA GLY A 369 -11.57 32.98 -11.57
C GLY A 369 -12.55 33.03 -12.74
N ALA A 370 -13.37 32.00 -12.90
CA ALA A 370 -14.40 31.94 -13.93
C ALA A 370 -15.42 33.09 -13.79
N TRP A 371 -15.82 33.41 -12.56
CA TRP A 371 -16.72 34.53 -12.31
C TRP A 371 -16.09 35.86 -12.70
N ARG A 372 -14.84 36.13 -12.33
CA ARG A 372 -14.09 37.34 -12.72
C ARG A 372 -14.00 37.48 -14.25
N ALA A 373 -13.63 36.39 -14.94
CA ALA A 373 -13.51 36.39 -16.41
C ALA A 373 -14.83 36.71 -17.13
N VAL A 374 -15.97 36.33 -16.56
CA VAL A 374 -17.31 36.67 -17.12
C VAL A 374 -17.73 38.09 -16.78
N GLU A 375 -17.36 38.62 -15.60
CA GLU A 375 -17.77 39.95 -15.15
C GLU A 375 -16.95 41.08 -15.81
N GLU A 376 -15.63 40.86 -16.04
CA GLU A 376 -14.77 41.87 -16.68
C GLU A 376 -15.13 42.17 -18.13
N LYS A 377 -15.59 41.16 -18.89
CA LYS A 377 -16.06 41.36 -20.27
C LYS A 377 -17.47 41.94 -20.39
N GLY A 378 -18.21 42.03 -19.29
CA GLY A 378 -19.56 42.57 -19.23
C GLY A 378 -19.64 44.03 -18.73
N ARG A 379 -18.48 44.66 -18.47
CA ARG A 379 -18.32 46.09 -18.25
C ARG A 379 -17.87 46.76 -19.53
#